data_e768764cd056c2bf641cff36fd5a1296
#
_entry.id   e768764cd056c2bf641cff36fd5a1296
#
_cell.length_a   1.000
_cell.length_b   1.000
_cell.length_c   1.000
_cell.angle_alpha   90.00
_cell.angle_beta   90.00
_cell.angle_gamma   90.00
#
_symmetry.space_group_name_H-M   'P 1'
#
loop_
_entity.id
_entity.type
_entity.pdbx_description
1 polymer ?
#
loop_
_entity_poly.entity_id
_entity_poly.type
_entity_poly.pdbx_seq_one_letter_code
_entity_poly.pdbx_strand_id
1 'polypeptide(L)'
;MSQDIHLRHSSIRKSSKALAVITAILLVSGLPDAAVANEKKVGKSCNKIGERINLKESYLECRWKSEGKKVYFLLTKIIEDLNPSISPEPYTNCRLPEAIKNRLDGWNSYVSIAYPVVKSTLDPLGSNTYLFIPIDFKDAVGVGSPEKMLRTEVKKIYEWLDWYSNGKVSIQIDYPKSWLRSSKLASELTTWPDLAKPSSPGDKLSGISLVEALLADVEQTYDLSKYQGVYFLPSLAAKSLEHGVFLNNTFKTPKGSFTGGGYIYGNSAFEREEFVWAFIIHDFLHSFGLALHAPGQELPFGIQDTTFGGLGINEWDTMSLGWTNDGDVYCVSKENLKTAEIQLVPIEREQKGTQSIMIKLSDTQVLVIESHRRDKWGMKFLPGFYGVSTYLVDTSVQNDPTKPASKSTRFANYIKNTQTNKDRLVNRRYWQETDAKGNRKSGWVTQPTWDMDYILFENESLVTNGIKITLKKSGHNDLVRIERAQ
;
A
#
# COMPACT_ATOMS: atom_id res chain seq x y z
N MET A 1 -11.17 53.08 -10.03
CA MET A 1 -12.57 52.93 -10.47
C MET A 1 -13.18 51.81 -9.66
N SER A 2 -14.01 52.16 -8.73
CA SER A 2 -14.79 51.36 -7.82
C SER A 2 -16.01 50.81 -8.53
N GLN A 3 -16.42 49.62 -8.23
CA GLN A 3 -17.82 49.23 -8.29
C GLN A 3 -18.12 48.12 -7.31
N ASP A 4 -19.04 48.42 -6.47
CA ASP A 4 -19.70 47.67 -5.40
C ASP A 4 -20.49 46.48 -5.93
N ILE A 5 -20.57 45.42 -5.16
CA ILE A 5 -21.56 44.37 -5.35
C ILE A 5 -22.31 44.06 -4.06
N HIS A 6 -23.61 44.22 -4.18
CA HIS A 6 -24.64 44.10 -3.19
C HIS A 6 -24.74 42.73 -2.48
N LEU A 7 -24.78 42.83 -1.16
CA LEU A 7 -25.36 41.83 -0.26
C LEU A 7 -26.91 41.82 -0.36
N ARG A 8 -27.49 40.66 -0.53
CA ARG A 8 -28.92 40.45 -0.26
C ARG A 8 -29.07 39.53 0.95
N HIS A 9 -29.56 40.13 1.99
CA HIS A 9 -30.20 39.46 3.13
C HIS A 9 -31.56 38.94 2.73
N SER A 10 -31.93 37.70 3.12
CA SER A 10 -33.31 37.31 3.25
C SER A 10 -33.52 36.47 4.53
N SER A 11 -34.14 37.08 5.36
CA SER A 11 -35.07 36.93 6.47
C SER A 11 -35.46 35.53 6.90
N ILE A 12 -35.28 35.39 8.17
CA ILE A 12 -35.78 34.39 9.12
C ILE A 12 -37.29 34.39 9.14
N ARG A 13 -37.94 33.21 9.04
CA ARG A 13 -39.27 32.99 9.57
C ARG A 13 -39.24 31.88 10.63
N LYS A 14 -39.47 32.29 11.86
CA LYS A 14 -39.85 31.43 12.98
C LYS A 14 -41.31 30.95 12.75
N SER A 15 -41.55 29.67 12.96
CA SER A 15 -42.88 29.19 13.34
C SER A 15 -42.74 28.12 14.41
N SER A 16 -43.22 28.48 15.57
CA SER A 16 -43.47 27.63 16.73
C SER A 16 -44.86 27.01 16.63
N LYS A 17 -45.01 25.77 17.11
CA LYS A 17 -46.19 25.00 17.63
C LYS A 17 -46.09 23.56 17.13
N ALA A 18 -46.32 22.50 17.86
CA ALA A 18 -46.98 22.30 19.14
C ALA A 18 -46.45 20.98 19.74
N LEU A 19 -46.44 20.93 21.05
CA LEU A 19 -46.17 19.78 21.90
C LEU A 19 -47.37 18.82 21.85
N ALA A 20 -47.19 17.59 21.36
CA ALA A 20 -48.14 16.50 21.55
C ALA A 20 -47.46 15.39 22.35
N VAL A 21 -47.80 15.27 23.60
CA VAL A 21 -47.45 14.15 24.47
C VAL A 21 -48.28 12.95 24.05
N ILE A 22 -47.66 11.94 23.45
CA ILE A 22 -48.27 10.63 23.27
C ILE A 22 -47.55 9.66 24.21
N THR A 23 -48.19 9.32 25.29
CA THR A 23 -47.80 8.24 26.19
C THR A 23 -48.07 6.92 25.47
N ALA A 24 -47.07 6.32 24.86
CA ALA A 24 -47.13 4.96 24.34
C ALA A 24 -46.71 3.98 25.44
N ILE A 25 -47.68 3.21 25.89
CA ILE A 25 -47.47 2.04 26.75
C ILE A 25 -46.65 1.02 25.93
N LEU A 26 -45.38 0.85 26.26
CA LEU A 26 -44.55 -0.22 25.73
C LEU A 26 -44.96 -1.55 26.36
N LEU A 27 -45.74 -2.32 25.63
CA LEU A 27 -45.83 -3.76 25.79
C LEU A 27 -44.44 -4.35 25.43
N VAL A 28 -43.66 -4.69 26.43
CA VAL A 28 -42.41 -5.47 26.27
C VAL A 28 -42.84 -6.91 25.96
N SER A 29 -43.13 -7.18 24.69
CA SER A 29 -43.09 -8.55 24.17
C SER A 29 -41.64 -8.94 23.99
N GLY A 30 -41.17 -9.88 24.80
CA GLY A 30 -39.80 -10.43 24.75
C GLY A 30 -39.51 -11.07 23.39
N LEU A 31 -38.91 -10.31 22.51
CA LEU A 31 -38.17 -10.88 21.39
C LEU A 31 -36.87 -11.50 21.93
N PRO A 32 -36.57 -12.75 21.62
CA PRO A 32 -35.32 -13.34 22.02
C PRO A 32 -34.21 -12.48 21.43
N ASP A 33 -33.29 -12.07 22.30
CA ASP A 33 -32.21 -11.16 21.99
C ASP A 33 -31.38 -11.80 20.86
N ALA A 34 -31.45 -11.24 19.66
CA ALA A 34 -30.72 -11.75 18.48
C ALA A 34 -29.20 -11.80 18.73
N ALA A 35 -28.72 -11.04 19.70
CA ALA A 35 -27.35 -11.06 20.15
C ALA A 35 -26.99 -12.40 20.80
N VAL A 36 -27.82 -12.94 21.69
CA VAL A 36 -27.57 -14.23 22.38
C VAL A 36 -27.56 -15.40 21.39
N ALA A 37 -28.45 -15.35 20.39
CA ALA A 37 -28.48 -16.37 19.34
C ALA A 37 -27.23 -16.36 18.45
N ASN A 38 -26.61 -15.21 18.23
CA ASN A 38 -25.42 -15.07 17.42
C ASN A 38 -24.12 -15.46 18.15
N GLU A 39 -24.00 -15.22 19.46
CA GLU A 39 -22.85 -15.66 20.24
C GLU A 39 -22.66 -17.19 20.25
N LYS A 40 -23.76 -17.94 20.14
CA LYS A 40 -23.71 -19.41 19.98
C LYS A 40 -23.04 -19.87 18.68
N LYS A 41 -22.73 -18.95 17.74
CA LYS A 41 -22.02 -19.26 16.51
C LYS A 41 -20.49 -19.27 16.68
N VAL A 42 -19.95 -18.79 17.80
CA VAL A 42 -18.50 -18.83 18.06
C VAL A 42 -17.98 -20.27 17.91
N GLY A 43 -16.94 -20.44 17.12
CA GLY A 43 -16.36 -21.75 16.80
C GLY A 43 -17.17 -22.63 15.85
N LYS A 44 -18.38 -22.21 15.44
CA LYS A 44 -19.15 -22.92 14.42
C LYS A 44 -18.62 -22.64 13.02
N SER A 45 -18.84 -23.59 12.11
CA SER A 45 -18.46 -23.42 10.71
C SER A 45 -19.14 -22.22 10.08
N CYS A 46 -18.41 -21.53 9.21
CA CYS A 46 -18.91 -20.39 8.44
C CYS A 46 -18.61 -20.59 6.95
N ASN A 47 -19.33 -19.88 6.09
CA ASN A 47 -19.27 -20.14 4.64
C ASN A 47 -18.29 -19.21 3.93
N LYS A 48 -18.30 -17.93 4.27
CA LYS A 48 -17.54 -16.89 3.57
C LYS A 48 -16.51 -16.25 4.50
N ILE A 49 -15.24 -16.44 4.19
CA ILE A 49 -14.15 -15.78 4.93
C ILE A 49 -14.30 -14.28 4.89
N GLY A 50 -14.10 -13.63 6.05
CA GLY A 50 -14.30 -12.19 6.23
C GLY A 50 -15.77 -11.78 6.42
N GLU A 51 -16.73 -12.71 6.35
CA GLU A 51 -18.12 -12.44 6.70
C GLU A 51 -18.21 -12.01 8.17
N ARG A 52 -18.89 -10.88 8.42
CA ARG A 52 -19.08 -10.33 9.77
C ARG A 52 -20.52 -10.36 10.19
N ILE A 53 -20.77 -10.75 11.44
CA ILE A 53 -22.06 -10.67 12.11
C ILE A 53 -21.87 -9.70 13.28
N ASN A 54 -22.45 -8.50 13.17
CA ASN A 54 -22.35 -7.49 14.21
C ASN A 54 -23.18 -7.88 15.45
N LEU A 55 -22.56 -7.75 16.61
CA LEU A 55 -23.17 -7.82 17.93
C LEU A 55 -23.10 -6.43 18.57
N LYS A 56 -23.64 -6.27 19.78
CA LYS A 56 -23.69 -4.96 20.46
C LYS A 56 -22.29 -4.38 20.68
N GLU A 57 -21.43 -5.11 21.37
CA GLU A 57 -20.07 -4.68 21.77
C GLU A 57 -18.97 -5.52 21.11
N SER A 58 -19.35 -6.37 20.17
CA SER A 58 -18.44 -7.30 19.50
C SER A 58 -18.97 -7.59 18.10
N TYR A 59 -18.24 -8.39 17.38
CA TYR A 59 -18.71 -9.00 16.13
C TYR A 59 -18.10 -10.40 15.97
N LEU A 60 -18.78 -11.24 15.21
CA LEU A 60 -18.23 -12.49 14.75
C LEU A 60 -17.62 -12.29 13.37
N GLU A 61 -16.45 -12.83 13.15
CA GLU A 61 -15.83 -12.86 11.84
C GLU A 61 -15.46 -14.28 11.44
N CYS A 62 -15.81 -14.64 10.24
CA CYS A 62 -15.46 -15.93 9.66
C CYS A 62 -13.98 -15.94 9.27
N ARG A 63 -13.18 -16.78 9.92
CA ARG A 63 -11.74 -16.91 9.70
C ARG A 63 -11.33 -18.36 9.50
N TRP A 64 -10.15 -18.56 8.97
CA TRP A 64 -9.53 -19.88 8.95
C TRP A 64 -9.07 -20.27 10.35
N LYS A 65 -9.43 -21.47 10.76
CA LYS A 65 -8.83 -22.18 11.88
C LYS A 65 -7.76 -23.16 11.34
N SER A 66 -6.82 -23.59 12.19
CA SER A 66 -5.92 -24.71 11.88
C SER A 66 -6.70 -25.88 11.27
N GLU A 67 -6.09 -26.68 10.42
CA GLU A 67 -6.72 -27.79 9.69
C GLU A 67 -7.64 -27.39 8.51
N GLY A 68 -7.60 -26.14 8.05
CA GLY A 68 -8.35 -25.70 6.88
C GLY A 68 -9.85 -25.52 7.12
N LYS A 69 -10.31 -25.52 8.35
CA LYS A 69 -11.70 -25.26 8.73
C LYS A 69 -11.96 -23.75 8.81
N LYS A 70 -13.11 -23.33 8.30
CA LYS A 70 -13.61 -21.96 8.47
C LYS A 70 -14.57 -21.91 9.66
N VAL A 71 -14.30 -21.05 10.63
CA VAL A 71 -15.15 -20.89 11.82
C VAL A 71 -15.33 -19.43 12.17
N TYR A 72 -16.41 -19.12 12.92
CA TYR A 72 -16.62 -17.80 13.48
C TYR A 72 -15.75 -17.58 14.73
N PHE A 73 -14.98 -16.50 14.72
CA PHE A 73 -14.27 -15.95 15.87
C PHE A 73 -15.05 -14.78 16.44
N LEU A 74 -15.16 -14.72 17.76
CA LEU A 74 -15.70 -13.57 18.46
C LEU A 74 -14.60 -12.51 18.60
N LEU A 75 -14.86 -11.32 18.10
CA LEU A 75 -13.96 -10.17 18.15
C LEU A 75 -14.68 -9.03 18.86
N THR A 76 -14.07 -8.46 19.87
CA THR A 76 -14.62 -7.33 20.58
C THR A 76 -14.50 -6.06 19.72
N LYS A 77 -15.57 -5.29 19.64
CA LYS A 77 -15.46 -3.92 19.16
C LYS A 77 -14.67 -3.16 20.22
N ILE A 78 -13.47 -2.72 19.90
CA ILE A 78 -12.77 -1.73 20.72
C ILE A 78 -13.48 -0.43 20.42
N ILE A 79 -14.23 0.09 21.37
CA ILE A 79 -15.03 1.29 21.24
C ILE A 79 -14.09 2.50 21.34
N GLU A 80 -14.17 3.19 20.55
CA GLU A 80 -14.11 4.25 19.69
C GLU A 80 -13.95 5.70 20.18
N ASP A 81 -13.35 6.02 21.22
CA ASP A 81 -12.68 7.33 21.28
C ASP A 81 -11.19 7.10 21.19
N LEU A 82 -10.74 6.95 19.95
CA LEU A 82 -9.34 6.79 19.65
C LEU A 82 -8.65 8.15 19.74
N ASN A 83 -8.54 8.68 20.95
CA ASN A 83 -7.48 9.61 21.20
C ASN A 83 -6.16 8.90 20.90
N PRO A 84 -5.32 9.46 20.03
CA PRO A 84 -3.99 8.90 19.79
C PRO A 84 -3.32 8.63 21.13
N SER A 85 -2.64 7.51 21.27
CA SER A 85 -1.86 7.23 22.47
C SER A 85 -0.82 8.32 22.65
N ILE A 86 -0.75 8.90 23.86
CA ILE A 86 0.19 9.98 24.13
C ILE A 86 1.61 9.45 24.00
N SER A 87 2.29 9.86 22.95
CA SER A 87 3.69 9.51 22.72
C SER A 87 4.58 10.20 23.76
N PRO A 88 5.53 9.47 24.40
CA PRO A 88 6.46 10.05 25.34
C PRO A 88 7.50 10.96 24.67
N GLU A 89 7.70 10.81 23.37
CA GLU A 89 8.63 11.60 22.57
C GLU A 89 7.94 12.06 21.27
N PRO A 90 8.33 13.21 20.70
CA PRO A 90 7.86 13.64 19.38
C PRO A 90 8.17 12.55 18.34
N TYR A 91 7.26 12.31 17.39
CA TYR A 91 7.46 11.28 16.37
C TYR A 91 8.74 11.51 15.54
N THR A 92 9.18 12.78 15.43
CA THR A 92 10.42 13.15 14.75
C THR A 92 11.68 12.57 15.39
N ASN A 93 11.64 12.20 16.68
CA ASN A 93 12.77 11.53 17.35
C ASN A 93 12.98 10.10 16.83
N CYS A 94 11.95 9.48 16.26
CA CYS A 94 12.06 8.16 15.65
C CYS A 94 12.55 8.22 14.19
N ARG A 95 12.81 9.39 13.63
CA ARG A 95 13.43 9.53 12.33
C ARG A 95 14.88 9.04 12.37
N LEU A 96 15.31 8.47 11.25
CA LEU A 96 16.66 7.96 11.07
C LEU A 96 17.37 8.73 9.96
N PRO A 97 18.61 9.21 10.16
CA PRO A 97 19.42 9.76 9.09
C PRO A 97 19.84 8.65 8.12
N GLU A 98 20.18 9.02 6.89
CA GLU A 98 20.84 8.10 5.96
C GLU A 98 22.27 7.83 6.45
N ALA A 99 22.56 6.59 6.81
CA ALA A 99 23.87 6.20 7.33
C ALA A 99 24.89 5.87 6.24
N ILE A 100 24.44 5.57 5.02
CA ILE A 100 25.32 5.20 3.92
C ILE A 100 25.34 6.28 2.85
N LYS A 101 26.47 6.97 2.74
CA LYS A 101 26.67 7.95 1.67
C LYS A 101 26.62 7.25 0.30
N ASN A 102 25.79 7.80 -0.61
CA ASN A 102 25.63 7.27 -1.96
C ASN A 102 25.16 5.79 -1.99
N ARG A 103 24.18 5.47 -1.14
CA ARG A 103 23.54 4.17 -1.17
C ARG A 103 23.05 3.83 -2.58
N LEU A 104 23.30 2.60 -2.99
CA LEU A 104 22.82 2.06 -4.26
C LEU A 104 21.62 1.13 -4.01
N ASP A 105 20.66 1.12 -4.94
CA ASP A 105 19.53 0.17 -4.89
C ASP A 105 19.98 -1.19 -5.45
N GLY A 106 20.44 -1.65 -6.13
CA GLY A 106 20.79 -2.91 -6.80
C GLY A 106 20.82 -2.75 -8.32
N TRP A 107 20.39 -1.60 -8.81
CA TRP A 107 20.37 -1.23 -10.21
C TRP A 107 21.40 -0.12 -10.51
N ASN A 108 22.31 0.13 -9.56
CA ASN A 108 23.27 1.23 -9.58
C ASN A 108 22.66 2.63 -9.54
N SER A 109 21.42 2.75 -9.08
CA SER A 109 20.76 4.03 -8.80
C SER A 109 20.95 4.42 -7.35
N TYR A 110 21.17 5.71 -7.11
CA TYR A 110 21.26 6.22 -5.75
C TYR A 110 19.86 6.34 -5.12
N VAL A 111 19.71 5.75 -3.94
CA VAL A 111 18.48 5.78 -3.15
C VAL A 111 18.76 6.21 -1.72
N SER A 112 17.72 6.52 -0.97
CA SER A 112 17.78 6.77 0.46
C SER A 112 16.71 5.94 1.18
N ILE A 113 17.06 5.49 2.38
CA ILE A 113 16.13 4.83 3.30
C ILE A 113 15.97 5.62 4.60
N ALA A 114 16.47 6.85 4.61
CA ALA A 114 16.30 7.77 5.74
C ALA A 114 14.83 8.15 5.96
N TYR A 115 14.52 8.61 7.14
CA TYR A 115 13.26 9.28 7.50
C TYR A 115 13.51 10.77 7.75
N PRO A 116 13.16 11.71 6.88
CA PRO A 116 12.67 11.55 5.50
C PRO A 116 13.79 11.16 4.53
N VAL A 117 13.42 10.75 3.31
CA VAL A 117 14.38 10.49 2.22
C VAL A 117 15.19 11.75 1.89
N VAL A 118 16.48 11.56 1.63
CA VAL A 118 17.39 12.69 1.32
C VAL A 118 17.63 12.87 -0.17
N LYS A 119 17.22 11.90 -0.98
CA LYS A 119 17.27 11.95 -2.44
C LYS A 119 15.96 11.44 -3.01
N SER A 120 15.31 12.24 -3.83
CA SER A 120 14.14 11.84 -4.59
C SER A 120 14.18 12.50 -5.96
N THR A 121 13.57 11.89 -6.94
CA THR A 121 13.40 12.46 -8.28
C THR A 121 12.34 13.55 -8.24
N LEU A 122 11.30 13.37 -7.44
CA LEU A 122 10.19 14.27 -7.26
C LEU A 122 10.06 14.69 -5.79
N ASP A 123 9.46 15.84 -5.56
CA ASP A 123 9.13 16.27 -4.21
C ASP A 123 7.97 15.43 -3.65
N PRO A 124 8.19 14.62 -2.63
CA PRO A 124 7.15 13.76 -2.05
C PRO A 124 6.06 14.54 -1.28
N LEU A 125 6.24 15.84 -1.06
CA LEU A 125 5.24 16.74 -0.44
C LEU A 125 4.70 17.77 -1.42
N GLY A 126 5.17 17.73 -2.67
CA GLY A 126 4.84 18.71 -3.70
C GLY A 126 3.62 18.34 -4.54
N SER A 127 3.41 19.22 -5.53
CA SER A 127 2.42 18.99 -6.59
C SER A 127 3.11 18.39 -7.80
N ASN A 128 2.60 17.27 -8.30
CA ASN A 128 3.18 16.54 -9.42
C ASN A 128 2.14 16.31 -10.51
N THR A 129 2.54 16.47 -11.77
CA THR A 129 1.67 16.26 -12.93
C THR A 129 2.22 15.13 -13.80
N TYR A 130 1.35 14.17 -14.11
CA TYR A 130 1.68 13.00 -14.94
C TYR A 130 0.79 12.96 -16.17
N LEU A 131 1.32 12.36 -17.23
CA LEU A 131 0.57 12.10 -18.46
C LEU A 131 0.41 10.59 -18.64
N PHE A 132 -0.82 10.10 -18.64
CA PHE A 132 -1.12 8.70 -18.92
C PHE A 132 -1.53 8.55 -20.38
N ILE A 133 -0.78 7.76 -21.13
CA ILE A 133 -0.97 7.56 -22.55
C ILE A 133 -1.39 6.12 -22.84
N PRO A 134 -2.69 5.87 -23.03
CA PRO A 134 -3.12 4.62 -23.63
C PRO A 134 -2.60 4.58 -25.07
N ILE A 135 -1.71 3.64 -25.36
CA ILE A 135 -1.02 3.53 -26.64
C ILE A 135 -1.34 2.21 -27.32
N ASP A 136 -1.61 2.31 -28.63
CA ASP A 136 -1.82 1.16 -29.48
C ASP A 136 -0.92 1.20 -30.71
N PHE A 137 -0.90 0.12 -31.47
CA PHE A 137 0.02 -0.08 -32.57
C PHE A 137 -0.72 -0.58 -33.79
N LYS A 138 -0.13 -0.40 -35.01
CA LYS A 138 -0.75 -0.89 -36.24
C LYS A 138 -0.97 -2.41 -36.22
N ASP A 139 -0.06 -3.16 -35.63
CA ASP A 139 -0.08 -4.62 -35.44
C ASP A 139 -0.67 -5.08 -34.12
N ALA A 140 -1.04 -4.14 -33.24
CA ALA A 140 -1.62 -4.43 -31.94
C ALA A 140 -2.63 -3.34 -31.54
N VAL A 141 -3.77 -3.33 -32.21
CA VAL A 141 -4.79 -2.30 -32.10
C VAL A 141 -5.49 -2.35 -30.75
N GLY A 142 -5.66 -1.20 -30.11
CA GLY A 142 -6.41 -1.04 -28.88
C GLY A 142 -7.92 -1.26 -29.07
N VAL A 143 -8.55 -1.93 -28.10
CA VAL A 143 -9.99 -2.22 -28.12
C VAL A 143 -10.70 -1.42 -27.03
N GLY A 144 -11.90 -0.93 -27.36
CA GLY A 144 -12.74 -0.21 -26.41
C GLY A 144 -12.29 1.25 -26.18
N SER A 145 -12.85 1.84 -25.12
CA SER A 145 -12.55 3.22 -24.72
C SER A 145 -11.52 3.23 -23.57
N PRO A 146 -10.29 3.71 -23.83
CA PRO A 146 -9.28 3.81 -22.79
C PRO A 146 -9.69 4.82 -21.69
N GLU A 147 -10.44 5.86 -22.03
CA GLU A 147 -10.95 6.84 -21.07
C GLU A 147 -11.78 6.18 -19.95
N LYS A 148 -12.67 5.25 -20.33
CA LYS A 148 -13.52 4.57 -19.34
C LYS A 148 -12.70 3.74 -18.36
N MET A 149 -11.69 3.07 -18.86
CA MET A 149 -10.75 2.27 -18.05
C MET A 149 -9.93 3.16 -17.12
N LEU A 150 -9.29 4.19 -17.69
CA LEU A 150 -8.42 5.09 -16.93
C LEU A 150 -9.16 5.90 -15.89
N ARG A 151 -10.38 6.32 -16.14
CA ARG A 151 -11.18 7.08 -15.18
C ARG A 151 -11.33 6.37 -13.84
N THR A 152 -11.54 5.06 -13.85
CA THR A 152 -11.68 4.26 -12.64
C THR A 152 -10.34 4.14 -11.90
N GLU A 153 -9.26 3.87 -12.63
CA GLU A 153 -7.94 3.69 -12.03
C GLU A 153 -7.39 5.02 -11.49
N VAL A 154 -7.51 6.10 -12.22
CA VAL A 154 -7.10 7.45 -11.80
C VAL A 154 -7.87 7.90 -10.56
N LYS A 155 -9.17 7.62 -10.49
CA LYS A 155 -9.96 7.91 -9.28
C LYS A 155 -9.40 7.18 -8.05
N LYS A 156 -9.07 5.90 -8.17
CA LYS A 156 -8.50 5.13 -7.06
C LYS A 156 -7.11 5.62 -6.66
N ILE A 157 -6.29 6.05 -7.62
CA ILE A 157 -4.99 6.66 -7.36
C ILE A 157 -5.15 7.92 -6.50
N TYR A 158 -6.07 8.82 -6.89
CA TYR A 158 -6.34 10.03 -6.12
C TYR A 158 -6.84 9.72 -4.70
N GLU A 159 -7.83 8.83 -4.57
CA GLU A 159 -8.39 8.45 -3.26
C GLU A 159 -7.33 7.84 -2.34
N TRP A 160 -6.47 6.99 -2.88
CA TRP A 160 -5.41 6.35 -2.10
C TRP A 160 -4.32 7.34 -1.68
N LEU A 161 -3.84 8.17 -2.61
CA LEU A 161 -2.80 9.16 -2.31
C LEU A 161 -3.29 10.22 -1.33
N ASP A 162 -4.52 10.71 -1.50
CA ASP A 162 -5.11 11.67 -0.56
C ASP A 162 -5.17 11.09 0.86
N TRP A 163 -5.68 9.88 0.98
CA TRP A 163 -5.76 9.19 2.26
C TRP A 163 -4.39 8.92 2.87
N TYR A 164 -3.49 8.28 2.11
CA TYR A 164 -2.22 7.78 2.65
C TYR A 164 -1.20 8.90 2.90
N SER A 165 -1.22 9.95 2.11
CA SER A 165 -0.38 11.12 2.33
C SER A 165 -0.95 12.09 3.37
N ASN A 166 -2.09 11.79 3.98
CA ASN A 166 -2.82 12.73 4.84
C ASN A 166 -3.13 14.06 4.10
N GLY A 167 -3.47 13.99 2.81
CA GLY A 167 -3.74 15.15 1.96
C GLY A 167 -2.51 16.02 1.64
N LYS A 168 -1.29 15.55 1.93
CA LYS A 168 -0.06 16.34 1.73
C LYS A 168 0.44 16.32 0.29
N VAL A 169 0.06 15.31 -0.48
CA VAL A 169 0.46 15.18 -1.89
C VAL A 169 -0.68 15.62 -2.79
N SER A 170 -0.37 16.54 -3.69
CA SER A 170 -1.26 16.91 -4.79
C SER A 170 -0.70 16.33 -6.09
N ILE A 171 -1.48 15.50 -6.76
CA ILE A 171 -1.12 14.92 -8.05
C ILE A 171 -2.19 15.28 -9.07
N GLN A 172 -1.75 15.58 -10.30
CA GLN A 172 -2.62 15.73 -11.45
C GLN A 172 -2.26 14.67 -12.48
N ILE A 173 -3.26 13.98 -13.01
CA ILE A 173 -3.09 13.00 -14.07
C ILE A 173 -3.92 13.42 -15.28
N ASP A 174 -3.23 13.76 -16.36
CA ASP A 174 -3.83 14.05 -17.65
C ASP A 174 -3.84 12.79 -18.51
N TYR A 175 -4.90 12.56 -19.27
CA TYR A 175 -4.98 11.45 -20.20
C TYR A 175 -5.94 11.71 -21.36
N PRO A 176 -5.67 11.20 -22.58
CA PRO A 176 -6.54 11.33 -23.72
C PRO A 176 -7.78 10.45 -23.63
N LYS A 177 -8.82 10.81 -24.40
CA LYS A 177 -10.05 10.02 -24.49
C LYS A 177 -9.93 8.81 -25.42
N SER A 178 -8.94 8.79 -26.28
CA SER A 178 -8.72 7.78 -27.31
C SER A 178 -7.30 7.22 -27.25
N TRP A 179 -7.12 6.07 -27.84
CA TRP A 179 -5.80 5.49 -28.06
C TRP A 179 -4.91 6.44 -28.87
N LEU A 180 -3.66 6.62 -28.40
CA LEU A 180 -2.60 7.21 -29.21
C LEU A 180 -2.03 6.09 -30.09
N ARG A 181 -2.06 6.29 -31.43
CA ARG A 181 -1.45 5.36 -32.37
C ARG A 181 0.04 5.62 -32.46
N SER A 182 0.87 4.64 -32.03
CA SER A 182 2.33 4.70 -32.19
C SER A 182 2.72 4.66 -33.69
N SER A 183 3.78 5.37 -34.02
CA SER A 183 4.48 5.26 -35.29
C SER A 183 5.20 3.93 -35.47
N LYS A 184 5.49 3.21 -34.35
CA LYS A 184 6.15 1.92 -34.31
C LYS A 184 5.16 0.76 -34.37
N LEU A 185 5.65 -0.43 -34.75
CA LEU A 185 4.94 -1.67 -34.56
C LEU A 185 5.22 -2.22 -33.16
N ALA A 186 4.24 -2.86 -32.53
CA ALA A 186 4.46 -3.53 -31.26
C ALA A 186 5.54 -4.63 -31.38
N SER A 187 5.62 -5.29 -32.53
CA SER A 187 6.63 -6.31 -32.82
C SER A 187 8.07 -5.79 -32.88
N GLU A 188 8.27 -4.49 -33.06
CA GLU A 188 9.58 -3.82 -33.04
C GLU A 188 10.04 -3.48 -31.61
N LEU A 189 9.18 -3.64 -30.62
CA LEU A 189 9.38 -3.19 -29.24
C LEU A 189 9.43 -4.40 -28.29
N THR A 190 10.12 -4.24 -27.17
CA THR A 190 10.11 -5.24 -26.08
C THR A 190 10.40 -4.60 -24.72
N THR A 191 9.72 -5.07 -23.70
CA THR A 191 10.02 -4.72 -22.30
C THR A 191 10.98 -5.70 -21.62
N TRP A 192 11.50 -6.68 -22.36
CA TRP A 192 12.44 -7.70 -21.86
C TRP A 192 13.68 -7.81 -22.78
N PRO A 193 14.90 -8.09 -22.26
CA PRO A 193 15.34 -8.27 -20.86
C PRO A 193 16.26 -7.17 -20.31
N ASP A 194 16.65 -6.13 -21.04
CA ASP A 194 17.68 -5.21 -20.56
C ASP A 194 17.20 -3.75 -20.50
N LEU A 195 16.79 -3.34 -19.30
CA LEU A 195 16.18 -2.03 -19.06
C LEU A 195 17.17 -0.86 -19.15
N ALA A 196 18.46 -1.10 -18.95
CA ALA A 196 19.46 -0.06 -18.77
C ALA A 196 20.31 0.22 -20.01
N LYS A 197 20.31 -0.66 -21.02
CA LYS A 197 21.14 -0.54 -22.20
C LYS A 197 20.36 -0.04 -23.42
N PRO A 198 20.94 0.83 -24.23
CA PRO A 198 20.41 1.12 -25.55
C PRO A 198 20.37 -0.15 -26.40
N SER A 199 19.31 -0.29 -27.21
CA SER A 199 19.21 -1.39 -28.16
C SER A 199 20.30 -1.27 -29.22
N SER A 200 20.89 -2.41 -29.64
CA SER A 200 21.81 -2.46 -30.76
C SER A 200 21.08 -2.36 -32.10
N PRO A 201 21.74 -1.92 -33.17
CA PRO A 201 21.13 -1.89 -34.48
C PRO A 201 20.59 -3.26 -34.90
N GLY A 202 19.33 -3.33 -35.28
CA GLY A 202 18.65 -4.57 -35.67
C GLY A 202 17.94 -5.32 -34.52
N ASP A 203 18.16 -4.93 -33.27
CA ASP A 203 17.42 -5.45 -32.14
C ASP A 203 16.06 -4.74 -31.99
N LYS A 204 15.15 -5.37 -31.22
CA LYS A 204 13.95 -4.68 -30.78
C LYS A 204 14.31 -3.53 -29.84
N LEU A 205 13.58 -2.44 -29.93
CA LEU A 205 13.76 -1.32 -29.01
C LEU A 205 13.36 -1.76 -27.59
N SER A 206 14.25 -1.51 -26.64
CA SER A 206 14.06 -1.84 -25.24
C SER A 206 14.61 -0.71 -24.34
N GLY A 207 14.25 -0.72 -23.04
CA GLY A 207 14.78 0.23 -22.07
C GLY A 207 14.62 1.68 -22.49
N ILE A 208 15.70 2.46 -22.43
CA ILE A 208 15.72 3.89 -22.76
C ILE A 208 15.27 4.12 -24.21
N SER A 209 15.74 3.33 -25.18
CA SER A 209 15.39 3.49 -26.60
C SER A 209 13.90 3.25 -26.86
N LEU A 210 13.28 2.35 -26.13
CA LEU A 210 11.84 2.11 -26.18
C LEU A 210 11.08 3.34 -25.68
N VAL A 211 11.44 3.87 -24.52
CA VAL A 211 10.79 5.05 -23.94
C VAL A 211 10.97 6.26 -24.87
N GLU A 212 12.16 6.51 -25.39
CA GLU A 212 12.43 7.61 -26.34
C GLU A 212 11.56 7.50 -27.60
N ALA A 213 11.40 6.29 -28.14
CA ALA A 213 10.57 6.07 -29.31
C ALA A 213 9.08 6.40 -29.04
N LEU A 214 8.56 6.02 -27.88
CA LEU A 214 7.18 6.32 -27.50
C LEU A 214 6.98 7.80 -27.14
N LEU A 215 7.96 8.43 -26.48
CA LEU A 215 7.92 9.88 -26.20
C LEU A 215 7.92 10.71 -27.48
N ALA A 216 8.62 10.26 -28.52
CA ALA A 216 8.61 10.93 -29.81
C ALA A 216 7.20 10.99 -30.45
N ASP A 217 6.38 9.95 -30.25
CA ASP A 217 4.97 9.95 -30.69
C ASP A 217 4.12 10.90 -29.85
N VAL A 218 4.32 10.89 -28.52
CA VAL A 218 3.57 11.74 -27.57
C VAL A 218 3.85 13.22 -27.79
N GLU A 219 5.09 13.58 -28.04
CA GLU A 219 5.53 14.97 -28.25
C GLU A 219 4.89 15.65 -29.48
N GLN A 220 4.33 14.88 -30.41
CA GLN A 220 3.56 15.43 -31.52
C GLN A 220 2.28 16.16 -31.06
N THR A 221 1.74 15.70 -29.91
CA THR A 221 0.43 16.18 -29.41
C THR A 221 0.53 16.90 -28.10
N TYR A 222 1.49 16.51 -27.23
CA TYR A 222 1.62 17.01 -25.87
C TYR A 222 2.93 17.76 -25.66
N ASP A 223 2.86 18.82 -24.85
CA ASP A 223 4.03 19.53 -24.35
C ASP A 223 4.57 18.80 -23.11
N LEU A 224 5.64 18.03 -23.31
CA LEU A 224 6.23 17.20 -22.27
C LEU A 224 6.82 18.00 -21.10
N SER A 225 7.13 19.28 -21.28
CA SER A 225 7.69 20.14 -20.24
C SER A 225 6.76 20.35 -19.05
N LYS A 226 5.48 20.03 -19.20
CA LYS A 226 4.44 20.17 -18.16
C LYS A 226 4.40 18.99 -17.20
N TYR A 227 5.08 17.89 -17.50
CA TYR A 227 4.92 16.63 -16.80
C TYR A 227 6.22 16.19 -16.12
N GLN A 228 6.10 15.60 -14.94
CA GLN A 228 7.18 14.93 -14.24
C GLN A 228 7.36 13.48 -14.69
N GLY A 229 6.35 12.92 -15.34
CA GLY A 229 6.42 11.56 -15.85
C GLY A 229 5.33 11.26 -16.89
N VAL A 230 5.63 10.34 -17.78
CA VAL A 230 4.72 9.81 -18.78
C VAL A 230 4.56 8.31 -18.57
N TYR A 231 3.31 7.88 -18.37
CA TYR A 231 2.92 6.49 -18.25
C TYR A 231 2.32 6.00 -19.55
N PHE A 232 2.96 5.03 -20.17
CA PHE A 232 2.44 4.35 -21.34
C PHE A 232 1.65 3.12 -20.92
N LEU A 233 0.43 3.02 -21.41
CA LEU A 233 -0.48 1.91 -21.15
C LEU A 233 -0.79 1.20 -22.48
N PRO A 234 0.06 0.20 -22.85
CA PRO A 234 -0.08 -0.50 -24.12
C PRO A 234 -1.39 -1.29 -24.20
N SER A 235 -1.90 -1.41 -25.42
CA SER A 235 -3.05 -2.28 -25.70
C SER A 235 -2.75 -3.73 -25.28
N LEU A 236 -3.76 -4.48 -24.87
CA LEU A 236 -3.65 -5.89 -24.50
C LEU A 236 -3.13 -6.77 -25.67
N ALA A 237 -3.28 -6.30 -26.91
CA ALA A 237 -2.76 -6.98 -28.09
C ALA A 237 -1.23 -6.89 -28.23
N ALA A 238 -0.58 -5.91 -27.59
CA ALA A 238 0.88 -5.69 -27.65
C ALA A 238 1.64 -6.66 -26.75
N LYS A 239 1.68 -7.94 -27.11
CA LYS A 239 2.24 -9.03 -26.28
C LYS A 239 3.74 -8.87 -26.00
N SER A 240 4.48 -8.17 -26.83
CA SER A 240 5.90 -7.86 -26.62
C SER A 240 6.15 -6.87 -25.46
N LEU A 241 5.10 -6.19 -24.98
CA LEU A 241 5.12 -5.22 -23.90
C LEU A 241 4.40 -5.75 -22.65
N GLU A 242 4.59 -7.01 -22.30
CA GLU A 242 3.88 -7.66 -21.18
C GLU A 242 4.45 -7.30 -19.80
N HIS A 243 5.72 -6.88 -19.73
CA HIS A 243 6.37 -6.48 -18.48
C HIS A 243 6.37 -4.97 -18.30
N GLY A 244 6.42 -4.51 -17.05
CA GLY A 244 6.59 -3.11 -16.74
C GLY A 244 8.03 -2.62 -16.98
N VAL A 245 8.17 -1.35 -17.34
CA VAL A 245 9.46 -0.64 -17.40
C VAL A 245 9.30 0.65 -16.62
N PHE A 246 10.19 0.86 -15.66
CA PHE A 246 10.20 2.05 -14.83
C PHE A 246 11.57 2.73 -14.93
N LEU A 247 11.64 3.88 -15.59
CA LEU A 247 12.90 4.61 -15.80
C LEU A 247 12.71 6.09 -15.45
N ASN A 248 13.60 6.62 -14.61
CA ASN A 248 13.79 8.05 -14.43
C ASN A 248 15.10 8.45 -15.11
N ASN A 249 15.01 9.28 -16.13
CA ASN A 249 16.18 9.65 -16.94
C ASN A 249 15.95 10.98 -17.69
N THR A 250 16.98 11.41 -18.39
CA THR A 250 16.86 12.40 -19.47
C THR A 250 16.81 11.65 -20.80
N PHE A 251 15.63 11.62 -21.38
CA PHE A 251 15.34 10.96 -22.67
C PHE A 251 15.51 11.95 -23.82
N LYS A 252 16.02 11.48 -24.95
CA LYS A 252 16.08 12.26 -26.17
C LYS A 252 14.70 12.27 -26.87
N THR A 253 14.30 13.42 -27.36
CA THR A 253 13.05 13.57 -28.13
C THR A 253 13.32 14.39 -29.39
N PRO A 254 12.46 14.35 -30.41
CA PRO A 254 12.62 15.17 -31.63
C PRO A 254 12.71 16.67 -31.36
N LYS A 255 12.06 17.18 -30.30
CA LYS A 255 12.09 18.62 -29.97
C LYS A 255 13.16 18.98 -28.93
N GLY A 256 13.97 18.00 -28.50
CA GLY A 256 15.05 18.22 -27.54
C GLY A 256 15.23 17.08 -26.55
N SER A 257 14.84 17.28 -25.30
CA SER A 257 14.92 16.23 -24.27
C SER A 257 13.78 16.35 -23.28
N PHE A 258 13.40 15.22 -22.70
CA PHE A 258 12.49 15.12 -21.58
C PHE A 258 13.23 14.55 -20.38
N THR A 259 13.29 15.30 -19.28
CA THR A 259 13.85 14.81 -18.02
C THR A 259 12.73 14.49 -17.07
N GLY A 260 12.60 13.21 -16.69
CA GLY A 260 11.50 12.74 -15.84
C GLY A 260 11.31 11.25 -15.89
N GLY A 261 10.14 10.80 -15.48
CA GLY A 261 9.74 9.39 -15.54
C GLY A 261 9.23 8.97 -16.90
N GLY A 262 9.81 7.92 -17.45
CA GLY A 262 9.29 7.20 -18.63
C GLY A 262 8.90 5.79 -18.20
N TYR A 263 7.58 5.53 -18.09
CA TYR A 263 7.07 4.32 -17.48
C TYR A 263 6.19 3.58 -18.48
N ILE A 264 6.49 2.30 -18.66
CA ILE A 264 5.63 1.44 -19.50
C ILE A 264 4.96 0.46 -18.57
N TYR A 265 3.65 0.52 -18.56
CA TYR A 265 2.85 -0.39 -17.79
C TYR A 265 2.61 -1.67 -18.61
N GLY A 266 3.18 -2.78 -18.15
CA GLY A 266 3.06 -4.05 -18.86
C GLY A 266 1.60 -4.43 -19.12
N ASN A 267 1.28 -4.85 -20.33
CA ASN A 267 -0.11 -5.18 -20.70
C ASN A 267 -0.70 -6.32 -19.84
N SER A 268 0.15 -7.22 -19.29
CA SER A 268 -0.27 -8.25 -18.36
C SER A 268 -0.90 -7.72 -17.07
N ALA A 269 -0.61 -6.46 -16.73
CA ALA A 269 -1.18 -5.84 -15.55
C ALA A 269 -2.67 -5.53 -15.71
N PHE A 270 -3.12 -5.19 -16.93
CA PHE A 270 -4.55 -4.99 -17.20
C PHE A 270 -5.39 -6.26 -17.10
N GLU A 271 -4.77 -7.43 -17.20
CA GLU A 271 -5.47 -8.70 -17.01
C GLU A 271 -5.80 -8.96 -15.52
N ARG A 272 -5.23 -8.17 -14.61
CA ARG A 272 -5.49 -8.19 -13.17
C ARG A 272 -6.36 -6.99 -12.77
N GLU A 273 -7.52 -6.86 -13.37
CA GLU A 273 -8.42 -5.70 -13.34
C GLU A 273 -8.63 -5.02 -11.97
N GLU A 274 -8.36 -5.72 -10.87
CA GLU A 274 -8.60 -5.19 -9.52
C GLU A 274 -7.50 -4.26 -8.99
N PHE A 275 -6.27 -4.28 -9.53
CA PHE A 275 -5.10 -3.67 -8.88
C PHE A 275 -4.18 -2.84 -9.78
N VAL A 276 -4.61 -2.44 -10.97
CA VAL A 276 -3.79 -1.64 -11.90
C VAL A 276 -3.29 -0.36 -11.24
N TRP A 277 -4.19 0.36 -10.59
CA TRP A 277 -3.88 1.59 -9.87
C TRP A 277 -2.80 1.43 -8.79
N ALA A 278 -2.74 0.28 -8.14
CA ALA A 278 -1.77 0.02 -7.07
C ALA A 278 -0.34 -0.15 -7.60
N PHE A 279 -0.17 -0.78 -8.77
CA PHE A 279 1.12 -0.83 -9.45
C PHE A 279 1.61 0.56 -9.86
N ILE A 280 0.69 1.39 -10.35
CA ILE A 280 1.01 2.77 -10.72
C ILE A 280 1.45 3.56 -9.49
N ILE A 281 0.75 3.40 -8.36
CA ILE A 281 1.17 4.02 -7.09
C ILE A 281 2.54 3.51 -6.65
N HIS A 282 2.80 2.21 -6.73
CA HIS A 282 4.11 1.63 -6.42
C HIS A 282 5.24 2.35 -7.20
N ASP A 283 5.03 2.56 -8.49
CA ASP A 283 6.00 3.26 -9.34
C ASP A 283 6.11 4.76 -8.99
N PHE A 284 5.02 5.42 -8.62
CA PHE A 284 5.07 6.81 -8.14
C PHE A 284 5.92 6.92 -6.87
N LEU A 285 5.80 5.99 -5.97
CA LEU A 285 6.54 6.01 -4.72
C LEU A 285 8.05 5.83 -4.92
N HIS A 286 8.47 5.06 -5.93
CA HIS A 286 9.88 5.06 -6.35
C HIS A 286 10.34 6.45 -6.82
N SER A 287 9.50 7.15 -7.58
CA SER A 287 9.82 8.52 -8.01
C SER A 287 9.89 9.50 -6.85
N PHE A 288 9.10 9.29 -5.80
CA PHE A 288 9.15 10.06 -4.57
C PHE A 288 10.35 9.71 -3.68
N GLY A 289 11.12 8.68 -4.03
CA GLY A 289 12.39 8.36 -3.39
C GLY A 289 12.39 7.12 -2.50
N LEU A 290 11.30 6.36 -2.44
CA LEU A 290 11.33 5.09 -1.74
C LEU A 290 12.29 4.11 -2.40
N ALA A 291 13.08 3.45 -1.57
CA ALA A 291 14.02 2.45 -2.01
C ALA A 291 13.29 1.25 -2.65
N LEU A 292 13.97 0.60 -3.60
CA LEU A 292 13.42 -0.56 -4.28
C LEU A 292 13.18 -1.72 -3.33
N HIS A 293 11.94 -2.18 -3.30
CA HIS A 293 11.49 -3.45 -2.76
C HIS A 293 12.02 -3.79 -1.36
N ALA A 294 11.56 -3.04 -0.40
CA ALA A 294 11.79 -3.30 1.01
C ALA A 294 10.44 -3.61 1.71
N PRO A 295 10.38 -4.53 2.61
CA PRO A 295 11.42 -5.42 3.10
C PRO A 295 11.72 -6.58 2.15
N GLY A 296 12.86 -7.23 2.37
CA GLY A 296 13.33 -8.33 1.53
C GLY A 296 12.60 -9.67 1.67
N GLN A 297 11.63 -9.77 2.56
CA GLN A 297 10.78 -10.95 2.67
C GLN A 297 9.58 -10.79 1.71
N GLU A 298 9.21 -11.87 1.03
CA GLU A 298 8.02 -11.92 0.19
C GLU A 298 6.74 -11.95 1.03
N LEU A 299 6.47 -10.86 1.74
CA LEU A 299 5.29 -10.70 2.58
C LEU A 299 4.36 -9.64 1.99
N PRO A 300 3.04 -9.74 2.17
CA PRO A 300 2.09 -8.77 1.62
C PRO A 300 2.04 -7.45 2.39
N PHE A 301 3.10 -7.11 3.12
CA PHE A 301 3.21 -5.90 3.92
C PHE A 301 4.08 -4.87 3.22
N GLY A 302 3.61 -3.66 3.10
CA GLY A 302 4.33 -2.59 2.48
C GLY A 302 4.10 -2.48 0.97
N ILE A 303 3.99 -1.25 0.49
CA ILE A 303 3.73 -0.96 -0.92
C ILE A 303 4.93 -1.28 -1.79
N GLN A 304 6.12 -1.25 -1.20
CA GLN A 304 7.39 -1.58 -1.84
C GLN A 304 7.80 -3.05 -1.65
N ASP A 305 6.88 -3.88 -1.16
CA ASP A 305 7.10 -5.30 -1.06
C ASP A 305 7.39 -5.94 -2.43
N THR A 306 8.27 -6.93 -2.45
CA THR A 306 8.69 -7.66 -3.65
C THR A 306 7.57 -8.48 -4.30
N THR A 307 6.45 -8.68 -3.64
CA THR A 307 5.32 -9.42 -4.16
C THR A 307 4.35 -8.54 -4.95
N PHE A 308 4.62 -8.38 -6.26
CA PHE A 308 3.68 -7.90 -7.26
C PHE A 308 2.97 -6.58 -6.90
N GLY A 309 3.72 -5.52 -6.71
CA GLY A 309 3.17 -4.24 -6.34
C GLY A 309 2.34 -4.40 -5.08
N GLY A 310 2.99 -4.52 -3.95
CA GLY A 310 2.33 -4.66 -2.67
C GLY A 310 1.28 -3.57 -2.52
N LEU A 311 0.12 -3.96 -2.04
CA LEU A 311 -0.88 -3.03 -1.53
C LEU A 311 -0.72 -2.90 -0.02
N GLY A 312 0.30 -3.57 0.51
CA GLY A 312 0.68 -3.39 1.88
C GLY A 312 1.13 -1.95 2.08
N ILE A 313 0.82 -1.43 3.23
CA ILE A 313 1.12 -0.09 3.65
C ILE A 313 1.91 -0.24 4.92
N ASN A 314 2.97 0.53 5.08
CA ASN A 314 3.70 0.58 6.34
C ASN A 314 4.08 2.03 6.68
N GLU A 315 4.22 2.29 7.96
CA GLU A 315 4.50 3.64 8.45
C GLU A 315 5.94 4.08 8.12
N TRP A 316 6.86 3.15 7.83
CA TRP A 316 8.18 3.51 7.33
C TRP A 316 8.09 4.24 5.99
N ASP A 317 7.25 3.77 5.06
CA ASP A 317 7.04 4.45 3.78
C ASP A 317 6.49 5.87 4.02
N THR A 318 5.46 6.00 4.87
CA THR A 318 4.82 7.28 5.20
C THR A 318 5.81 8.24 5.85
N MET A 319 6.60 7.78 6.80
CA MET A 319 7.58 8.58 7.51
C MET A 319 8.74 9.00 6.61
N SER A 320 9.21 8.10 5.75
CA SER A 320 10.26 8.39 4.78
C SER A 320 9.85 9.49 3.79
N LEU A 321 8.59 9.48 3.38
CA LEU A 321 8.03 10.48 2.46
C LEU A 321 7.58 11.77 3.19
N GLY A 322 7.65 11.82 4.51
CA GLY A 322 7.23 12.97 5.30
C GLY A 322 5.71 13.12 5.42
N TRP A 323 4.96 12.05 5.22
CA TRP A 323 3.48 12.05 5.24
C TRP A 323 2.87 11.81 6.61
N THR A 324 3.65 11.32 7.56
CA THR A 324 3.24 11.07 8.95
C THR A 324 2.80 12.37 9.64
N ASN A 325 1.76 12.29 10.46
CA ASN A 325 1.29 13.38 11.32
C ASN A 325 1.57 13.08 12.81
N ASP A 326 1.45 14.12 13.65
CA ASP A 326 1.42 13.92 15.10
C ASP A 326 0.22 13.04 15.47
N GLY A 327 0.50 12.02 16.29
CA GLY A 327 -0.50 11.05 16.73
C GLY A 327 -0.60 9.78 15.87
N ASP A 328 -0.06 9.77 14.65
CA ASP A 328 0.01 8.57 13.83
C ASP A 328 1.03 7.56 14.41
N VAL A 329 2.06 8.06 15.07
CA VAL A 329 3.16 7.27 15.63
C VAL A 329 3.28 7.46 17.13
N TYR A 330 3.33 6.35 17.88
CA TYR A 330 3.81 6.33 19.25
C TYR A 330 5.34 6.15 19.23
N CYS A 331 6.09 7.24 19.47
CA CYS A 331 7.55 7.22 19.42
C CYS A 331 8.16 7.18 20.81
N VAL A 332 9.18 6.33 21.00
CA VAL A 332 9.96 6.24 22.22
C VAL A 332 11.37 5.72 21.91
N SER A 333 12.40 6.29 22.57
CA SER A 333 13.74 5.69 22.55
C SER A 333 13.80 4.47 23.48
N LYS A 334 14.66 3.51 23.17
CA LYS A 334 14.84 2.30 23.99
C LYS A 334 15.22 2.64 25.43
N GLU A 335 16.03 3.69 25.62
CA GLU A 335 16.46 4.16 26.93
C GLU A 335 15.30 4.69 27.77
N ASN A 336 14.31 5.31 27.13
CA ASN A 336 13.14 5.90 27.80
C ASN A 336 11.95 4.95 27.84
N LEU A 337 12.08 3.75 27.26
CA LEU A 337 11.00 2.78 27.20
C LEU A 337 10.55 2.37 28.60
N LYS A 338 9.30 2.66 28.93
CA LYS A 338 8.54 2.14 30.06
C LYS A 338 7.48 1.19 29.55
N THR A 339 6.96 0.34 30.45
CA THR A 339 5.79 -0.47 30.11
C THR A 339 4.63 0.43 29.70
N ALA A 340 4.09 0.19 28.52
CA ALA A 340 2.95 0.94 27.97
C ALA A 340 2.00 0.00 27.23
N GLU A 341 0.73 0.35 27.23
CA GLU A 341 -0.31 -0.27 26.41
C GLU A 341 -0.83 0.76 25.42
N ILE A 342 -0.67 0.46 24.12
CA ILE A 342 -0.97 1.35 23.03
C ILE A 342 -2.05 0.72 22.16
N GLN A 343 -3.06 1.51 21.82
CA GLN A 343 -4.09 1.11 20.90
C GLN A 343 -3.67 1.44 19.48
N LEU A 344 -3.52 0.42 18.63
CA LEU A 344 -3.16 0.57 17.23
C LEU A 344 -4.39 0.48 16.33
N VAL A 345 -4.53 1.47 15.45
CA VAL A 345 -5.44 1.41 14.31
C VAL A 345 -4.76 0.63 13.19
N PRO A 346 -5.44 -0.35 12.57
CA PRO A 346 -4.90 -1.01 11.38
C PRO A 346 -4.58 0.01 10.29
N ILE A 347 -3.38 -0.10 9.71
CA ILE A 347 -2.88 0.87 8.72
C ILE A 347 -3.82 0.97 7.51
N GLU A 348 -4.39 -0.15 7.05
CA GLU A 348 -5.26 -0.19 5.85
C GLU A 348 -6.65 0.40 6.07
N ARG A 349 -6.91 0.91 7.26
CA ARG A 349 -8.22 1.48 7.61
C ARG A 349 -8.20 2.99 7.48
N GLU A 350 -9.25 3.55 6.87
CA GLU A 350 -9.47 5.01 6.86
C GLU A 350 -9.97 5.50 8.22
N GLN A 351 -9.11 5.43 9.22
CA GLN A 351 -9.43 5.89 10.58
C GLN A 351 -8.21 6.61 11.15
N LYS A 352 -8.43 7.72 11.84
CA LYS A 352 -7.37 8.43 12.57
C LYS A 352 -7.07 7.73 13.89
N GLY A 353 -5.84 7.85 14.34
CA GLY A 353 -5.34 7.29 15.59
C GLY A 353 -3.90 6.79 15.41
N THR A 354 -3.31 6.24 16.45
CA THR A 354 -1.96 5.69 16.40
C THR A 354 -1.93 4.46 15.47
N GLN A 355 -1.19 4.54 14.39
CA GLN A 355 -1.06 3.50 13.37
C GLN A 355 0.16 2.61 13.62
N SER A 356 1.22 3.19 14.22
CA SER A 356 2.44 2.45 14.52
C SER A 356 3.04 2.81 15.87
N ILE A 357 3.83 1.86 16.41
CA ILE A 357 4.75 2.11 17.51
C ILE A 357 6.15 2.06 16.93
N MET A 358 6.92 3.11 17.14
CA MET A 358 8.32 3.15 16.78
C MET A 358 9.20 3.23 18.01
N ILE A 359 10.14 2.29 18.14
CA ILE A 359 11.11 2.25 19.24
C ILE A 359 12.48 2.48 18.63
N LYS A 360 13.03 3.67 18.85
CA LYS A 360 14.38 3.99 18.39
C LYS A 360 15.41 3.21 19.19
N LEU A 361 16.16 2.35 18.54
CA LEU A 361 17.17 1.48 19.16
C LEU A 361 18.56 2.13 19.16
N SER A 362 18.86 2.92 18.12
CA SER A 362 20.12 3.65 17.93
C SER A 362 19.91 4.78 16.92
N ASP A 363 20.98 5.48 16.55
CA ASP A 363 20.92 6.51 15.51
C ASP A 363 20.64 5.94 14.10
N THR A 364 20.80 4.64 13.89
CA THR A 364 20.59 3.99 12.59
C THR A 364 19.49 2.94 12.60
N GLN A 365 18.91 2.64 13.77
CA GLN A 365 17.95 1.55 13.90
C GLN A 365 16.68 1.96 14.59
N VAL A 366 15.54 1.55 14.03
CA VAL A 366 14.22 1.67 14.64
C VAL A 366 13.45 0.37 14.49
N LEU A 367 12.77 -0.03 15.57
CA LEU A 367 11.81 -1.13 15.57
C LEU A 367 10.44 -0.55 15.33
N VAL A 368 9.72 -1.05 14.33
CA VAL A 368 8.38 -0.61 13.94
C VAL A 368 7.38 -1.72 14.20
N ILE A 369 6.26 -1.38 14.81
CA ILE A 369 5.19 -2.31 15.19
C ILE A 369 3.88 -1.76 14.65
N GLU A 370 3.17 -2.54 13.85
CA GLU A 370 1.98 -2.10 13.11
C GLU A 370 0.86 -3.12 13.18
N SER A 371 -0.37 -2.63 13.14
CA SER A 371 -1.57 -3.46 13.03
C SER A 371 -2.04 -3.52 11.58
N HIS A 372 -2.41 -4.71 11.12
CA HIS A 372 -2.84 -4.96 9.75
C HIS A 372 -4.19 -5.67 9.68
N ARG A 373 -5.02 -5.29 8.70
CA ARG A 373 -6.32 -5.89 8.39
C ARG A 373 -6.57 -5.88 6.89
N ARG A 374 -7.38 -6.82 6.45
CA ARG A 374 -7.98 -6.72 5.12
C ARG A 374 -9.16 -5.75 5.15
N ASP A 375 -8.87 -4.51 5.40
CA ASP A 375 -9.83 -3.42 5.31
C ASP A 375 -9.79 -2.76 3.91
N LYS A 376 -10.27 -1.55 3.74
CA LYS A 376 -10.44 -0.89 2.45
C LYS A 376 -9.22 -0.99 1.54
N TRP A 377 -8.03 -0.72 2.09
CA TRP A 377 -6.79 -0.69 1.33
C TRP A 377 -5.94 -1.97 1.44
N GLY A 378 -6.27 -2.87 2.35
CA GLY A 378 -5.62 -4.17 2.53
C GLY A 378 -6.17 -5.27 1.61
N MET A 379 -6.47 -4.96 0.37
CA MET A 379 -7.19 -5.86 -0.56
C MET A 379 -6.40 -7.11 -0.93
N LYS A 380 -5.07 -7.06 -0.88
CA LYS A 380 -4.21 -8.22 -1.16
C LYS A 380 -4.09 -9.17 0.01
N PHE A 381 -4.42 -8.73 1.21
CA PHE A 381 -4.44 -9.63 2.35
C PHE A 381 -5.48 -10.73 2.17
N LEU A 382 -5.18 -11.89 2.72
CA LEU A 382 -6.14 -12.97 2.73
C LEU A 382 -7.41 -12.56 3.47
N PRO A 383 -8.59 -13.00 3.02
CA PRO A 383 -9.81 -12.80 3.77
C PRO A 383 -9.66 -13.28 5.22
N GLY A 384 -10.04 -12.45 6.18
CA GLY A 384 -9.88 -12.71 7.60
C GLY A 384 -8.46 -12.51 8.13
N PHE A 385 -7.56 -11.93 7.34
CA PHE A 385 -6.23 -11.56 7.80
C PHE A 385 -6.29 -10.47 8.87
N TYR A 386 -5.55 -10.68 9.95
CA TYR A 386 -5.43 -9.73 11.07
C TYR A 386 -4.18 -10.02 11.89
N GLY A 387 -3.70 -9.02 12.58
CA GLY A 387 -2.65 -9.16 13.57
C GLY A 387 -1.66 -8.00 13.56
N VAL A 388 -0.66 -8.13 14.39
CA VAL A 388 0.39 -7.13 14.56
C VAL A 388 1.69 -7.65 13.99
N SER A 389 2.27 -6.92 13.06
CA SER A 389 3.61 -7.18 12.52
C SER A 389 4.66 -6.34 13.25
N THR A 390 5.90 -6.82 13.22
CA THR A 390 7.05 -6.10 13.76
C THR A 390 8.20 -6.22 12.77
N TYR A 391 8.84 -5.10 12.45
CA TYR A 391 10.03 -5.10 11.60
C TYR A 391 11.10 -4.13 12.11
N LEU A 392 12.34 -4.43 11.76
CA LEU A 392 13.50 -3.59 12.04
C LEU A 392 13.92 -2.85 10.79
N VAL A 393 14.06 -1.53 10.88
CA VAL A 393 14.73 -0.72 9.86
C VAL A 393 16.12 -0.36 10.36
N ASP A 394 17.14 -0.57 9.51
CA ASP A 394 18.55 -0.27 9.82
C ASP A 394 19.19 0.47 8.64
N THR A 395 19.40 1.76 8.81
CA THR A 395 20.00 2.62 7.78
C THR A 395 21.48 2.38 7.57
N SER A 396 22.16 1.62 8.44
CA SER A 396 23.56 1.23 8.27
C SER A 396 23.75 0.02 7.35
N VAL A 397 22.67 -0.65 6.95
CA VAL A 397 22.70 -1.85 6.12
C VAL A 397 22.57 -1.50 4.64
N GLN A 398 23.51 -1.97 3.81
CA GLN A 398 23.42 -1.94 2.35
C GLN A 398 22.73 -3.21 1.85
N ASN A 399 21.72 -3.06 1.00
CA ASN A 399 21.19 -4.20 0.27
C ASN A 399 22.25 -4.81 -0.64
N ASP A 400 22.33 -6.13 -0.67
CA ASP A 400 23.20 -6.85 -1.60
C ASP A 400 22.41 -7.27 -2.85
N PRO A 401 22.55 -6.54 -3.96
CA PRO A 401 21.77 -6.81 -5.17
C PRO A 401 22.17 -8.10 -5.88
N THR A 402 23.34 -8.66 -5.54
CA THR A 402 23.84 -9.88 -6.18
C THR A 402 23.22 -11.15 -5.62
N LYS A 403 22.52 -11.05 -4.51
CA LYS A 403 21.87 -12.18 -3.84
C LYS A 403 20.37 -12.12 -3.99
N PRO A 404 19.71 -13.28 -4.12
CA PRO A 404 18.24 -13.36 -4.04
C PRO A 404 17.72 -12.69 -2.76
N ALA A 405 16.55 -12.08 -2.82
CA ALA A 405 15.90 -11.39 -1.71
C ALA A 405 15.93 -12.19 -0.40
N SER A 406 15.70 -13.50 -0.48
CA SER A 406 15.71 -14.42 0.67
C SER A 406 17.10 -14.65 1.30
N LYS A 407 18.18 -14.25 0.63
CA LYS A 407 19.57 -14.49 1.06
C LYS A 407 20.40 -13.21 1.19
N SER A 408 19.85 -12.06 0.85
CA SER A 408 20.55 -10.79 0.93
C SER A 408 20.32 -10.12 2.27
N THR A 409 21.30 -9.35 2.72
CA THR A 409 21.12 -8.41 3.80
C THR A 409 20.18 -7.31 3.34
N ARG A 410 19.20 -6.96 4.16
CA ARG A 410 18.19 -5.94 3.86
C ARG A 410 18.16 -4.91 4.96
N PHE A 411 17.91 -3.66 4.59
CA PHE A 411 17.77 -2.57 5.55
C PHE A 411 16.45 -2.62 6.33
N ALA A 412 15.43 -3.28 5.81
CA ALA A 412 14.17 -3.53 6.50
C ALA A 412 13.90 -5.03 6.55
N ASN A 413 13.64 -5.57 7.74
CA ASN A 413 13.40 -6.99 7.95
C ASN A 413 12.27 -7.22 8.94
N TYR A 414 11.25 -7.97 8.54
CA TYR A 414 10.23 -8.46 9.46
C TYR A 414 10.82 -9.46 10.45
N ILE A 415 10.37 -9.37 11.68
CA ILE A 415 10.82 -10.22 12.78
C ILE A 415 9.85 -11.36 12.95
N LYS A 416 10.39 -12.57 12.85
CA LYS A 416 9.61 -13.79 12.98
C LYS A 416 9.19 -14.01 14.42
N ASN A 417 7.92 -14.29 14.63
CA ASN A 417 7.43 -14.77 15.91
C ASN A 417 7.87 -16.24 16.10
N THR A 418 8.57 -16.50 17.18
CA THR A 418 9.08 -17.85 17.49
C THR A 418 8.09 -18.70 18.28
N GLN A 419 6.98 -18.13 18.71
CA GLN A 419 5.96 -18.88 19.43
C GLN A 419 5.15 -19.75 18.45
N THR A 420 5.18 -21.06 18.68
CA THR A 420 4.38 -22.01 17.92
C THR A 420 3.00 -22.14 18.57
N ASN A 421 2.03 -21.38 18.10
CA ASN A 421 0.63 -21.63 18.42
C ASN A 421 0.05 -22.62 17.42
N LYS A 422 -0.41 -23.79 17.89
CA LYS A 422 -1.01 -24.84 17.05
C LYS A 422 -2.32 -24.41 16.38
N ASP A 423 -2.96 -23.36 16.92
CA ASP A 423 -4.22 -22.81 16.42
C ASP A 423 -4.02 -21.65 15.42
N ARG A 424 -2.79 -21.46 14.92
CA ARG A 424 -2.52 -20.44 13.90
C ARG A 424 -3.39 -20.63 12.69
N LEU A 425 -3.84 -19.53 12.14
CA LEU A 425 -4.58 -19.52 10.89
C LEU A 425 -3.75 -20.15 9.78
N VAL A 426 -4.36 -21.09 9.04
CA VAL A 426 -3.74 -21.64 7.84
C VAL A 426 -3.78 -20.61 6.76
N ASN A 427 -2.61 -20.17 6.31
CA ASN A 427 -2.50 -19.23 5.21
C ASN A 427 -2.88 -19.92 3.90
N ARG A 428 -3.61 -19.21 3.05
CA ARG A 428 -3.88 -19.63 1.68
C ARG A 428 -3.29 -18.61 0.73
N ARG A 429 -2.31 -19.04 -0.05
CA ARG A 429 -1.75 -18.23 -1.14
C ARG A 429 -2.59 -18.42 -2.39
N TYR A 430 -2.96 -17.32 -3.02
CA TYR A 430 -3.48 -17.36 -4.39
C TYR A 430 -2.32 -17.58 -5.34
N TRP A 431 -2.40 -18.63 -6.17
CA TRP A 431 -1.41 -18.92 -7.18
C TRP A 431 -2.02 -18.81 -8.58
N GLN A 432 -1.20 -18.45 -9.51
CA GLN A 432 -1.54 -18.42 -10.92
C GLN A 432 -0.41 -19.11 -11.69
N GLU A 433 -0.76 -20.07 -12.49
CA GLU A 433 0.16 -20.85 -13.31
C GLU A 433 -0.34 -20.87 -14.74
N THR A 434 0.55 -20.68 -15.69
CA THR A 434 0.22 -20.82 -17.11
C THR A 434 0.77 -22.16 -17.57
N ASP A 435 -0.09 -23.02 -18.07
CA ASP A 435 0.34 -24.30 -18.61
C ASP A 435 1.09 -24.13 -19.94
N ALA A 436 1.74 -25.19 -20.42
CA ALA A 436 2.49 -25.19 -21.66
C ALA A 436 1.63 -24.87 -22.92
N LYS A 437 0.31 -24.84 -22.78
CA LYS A 437 -0.64 -24.48 -23.84
C LYS A 437 -1.12 -23.03 -23.72
N GLY A 438 -0.61 -22.27 -22.75
CA GLY A 438 -1.02 -20.90 -22.50
C GLY A 438 -2.31 -20.74 -21.69
N ASN A 439 -2.90 -21.83 -21.21
CA ASN A 439 -4.09 -21.76 -20.37
C ASN A 439 -3.70 -21.39 -18.94
N ARG A 440 -4.39 -20.41 -18.38
CA ARG A 440 -4.17 -19.99 -16.99
C ARG A 440 -4.97 -20.88 -16.04
N LYS A 441 -4.27 -21.43 -15.08
CA LYS A 441 -4.86 -22.08 -13.91
C LYS A 441 -4.59 -21.19 -12.71
N SER A 442 -5.63 -20.88 -11.96
CA SER A 442 -5.51 -20.13 -10.73
C SER A 442 -6.30 -20.80 -9.62
N GLY A 443 -5.83 -20.67 -8.41
CA GLY A 443 -6.50 -21.27 -7.28
C GLY A 443 -5.88 -20.86 -5.95
N TRP A 444 -6.55 -21.25 -4.87
CA TRP A 444 -6.02 -21.05 -3.52
C TRP A 444 -5.30 -22.32 -3.09
N VAL A 445 -4.03 -22.21 -2.76
CA VAL A 445 -3.26 -23.31 -2.16
C VAL A 445 -3.15 -23.07 -0.66
N THR A 446 -3.39 -24.11 0.11
CA THR A 446 -3.04 -24.10 1.52
C THR A 446 -1.53 -24.31 1.57
N GLN A 447 -0.80 -23.26 1.97
CA GLN A 447 0.64 -23.36 2.24
C GLN A 447 0.90 -23.38 3.75
N PRO A 448 2.02 -23.96 4.18
CA PRO A 448 2.48 -23.79 5.55
C PRO A 448 2.54 -22.30 5.90
N THR A 449 2.25 -21.97 7.13
CA THR A 449 1.96 -20.65 7.68
C THR A 449 3.17 -19.70 7.80
N TRP A 450 4.16 -19.80 6.92
CA TRP A 450 5.40 -19.01 7.06
C TRP A 450 5.16 -17.49 7.03
N ASP A 451 4.18 -17.01 6.28
CA ASP A 451 3.81 -15.57 6.26
C ASP A 451 3.19 -15.17 7.60
N MET A 452 2.40 -16.05 8.21
CA MET A 452 1.75 -15.79 9.50
C MET A 452 2.71 -15.91 10.68
N ASP A 453 3.89 -16.45 10.48
CA ASP A 453 4.95 -16.46 11.50
C ASP A 453 5.48 -15.05 11.83
N TYR A 454 5.21 -14.07 10.97
CA TYR A 454 5.59 -12.68 11.18
C TYR A 454 4.49 -11.84 11.84
N ILE A 455 3.38 -12.47 12.21
CA ILE A 455 2.22 -11.82 12.81
C ILE A 455 2.01 -12.32 14.23
N LEU A 456 1.77 -11.38 15.14
CA LEU A 456 1.27 -11.69 16.47
C LEU A 456 -0.25 -11.75 16.45
N PHE A 457 -0.80 -12.81 17.04
CA PHE A 457 -2.21 -12.95 17.36
C PHE A 457 -2.46 -12.60 18.83
N GLU A 458 -3.73 -12.48 19.18
CA GLU A 458 -4.14 -12.16 20.55
C GLU A 458 -3.49 -13.10 21.57
N ASN A 459 -2.91 -12.52 22.63
CA ASN A 459 -2.14 -13.15 23.70
C ASN A 459 -0.77 -13.73 23.27
N GLU A 460 -0.33 -13.51 22.06
CA GLU A 460 1.03 -13.85 21.65
C GLU A 460 2.02 -12.72 21.98
N SER A 461 3.27 -13.10 22.18
CA SER A 461 4.37 -12.16 22.47
C SER A 461 5.58 -12.45 21.59
N LEU A 462 6.32 -11.40 21.28
CA LEU A 462 7.62 -11.43 20.61
C LEU A 462 8.65 -10.75 21.50
N VAL A 463 9.82 -11.35 21.64
CA VAL A 463 10.98 -10.71 22.29
C VAL A 463 12.07 -10.47 21.26
N THR A 464 12.44 -9.21 21.10
CA THR A 464 13.49 -8.78 20.18
C THR A 464 14.20 -7.53 20.69
N ASN A 465 15.49 -7.42 20.46
CA ASN A 465 16.30 -6.25 20.85
C ASN A 465 16.17 -5.84 22.34
N GLY A 466 15.86 -6.81 23.24
CA GLY A 466 15.61 -6.56 24.66
C GLY A 466 14.24 -5.91 24.94
N ILE A 467 13.32 -6.00 24.00
CA ILE A 467 11.96 -5.49 24.10
C ILE A 467 10.99 -6.66 23.95
N LYS A 468 9.99 -6.73 24.82
CA LYS A 468 8.88 -7.65 24.70
C LYS A 468 7.64 -6.92 24.18
N ILE A 469 7.06 -7.44 23.13
CA ILE A 469 5.88 -6.93 22.45
C ILE A 469 4.79 -7.98 22.63
N THR A 470 3.63 -7.61 23.14
CA THR A 470 2.50 -8.52 23.36
C THR A 470 1.23 -7.95 22.75
N LEU A 471 0.58 -8.70 21.87
CA LEU A 471 -0.77 -8.36 21.43
C LEU A 471 -1.77 -8.80 22.50
N LYS A 472 -2.19 -7.87 23.35
CA LYS A 472 -3.08 -8.13 24.49
C LYS A 472 -4.51 -8.39 24.06
N LYS A 473 -4.98 -7.68 23.05
CA LYS A 473 -6.34 -7.79 22.57
C LYS A 473 -6.38 -7.44 21.08
N SER A 474 -7.11 -8.25 20.34
CA SER A 474 -7.34 -8.01 18.93
C SER A 474 -8.83 -7.83 18.67
N GLY A 475 -9.20 -6.77 17.97
CA GLY A 475 -10.61 -6.45 17.69
C GLY A 475 -10.75 -5.54 16.49
N HIS A 476 -11.58 -4.51 16.64
CA HIS A 476 -11.64 -3.43 15.64
C HIS A 476 -10.27 -2.76 15.52
N ASN A 477 -9.65 -2.44 16.64
CA ASN A 477 -8.25 -2.04 16.76
C ASN A 477 -7.49 -3.06 17.61
N ASP A 478 -6.18 -2.93 17.69
CA ASP A 478 -5.34 -3.82 18.48
C ASP A 478 -4.76 -3.11 19.71
N LEU A 479 -4.80 -3.76 20.87
CA LEU A 479 -4.14 -3.29 22.07
C LEU A 479 -2.80 -4.00 22.21
N VAL A 480 -1.72 -3.25 22.02
CA VAL A 480 -0.35 -3.75 22.08
C VAL A 480 0.32 -3.25 23.35
N ARG A 481 0.90 -4.18 24.11
CA ARG A 481 1.76 -3.89 25.26
C ARG A 481 3.22 -4.00 24.83
N ILE A 482 3.99 -2.98 25.18
CA ILE A 482 5.44 -2.97 25.02
C ILE A 482 6.10 -2.82 26.39
N GLU A 483 7.19 -3.55 26.61
CA GLU A 483 7.95 -3.51 27.86
C GLU A 483 9.40 -3.95 27.62
N ARG A 484 10.31 -3.59 28.52
CA ARG A 484 11.66 -4.16 28.49
C ARG A 484 11.59 -5.65 28.77
N ALA A 485 12.28 -6.45 27.98
CA ALA A 485 12.44 -7.87 28.29
C ALA A 485 13.35 -8.02 29.50
N GLN A 486 12.97 -8.91 30.41
CA GLN A 486 13.77 -9.27 31.56
C GLN A 486 14.91 -10.20 31.18
#